data_d08cd8a26fa21175bce5276ad44f3da0
#
_entry.id   d08cd8a26fa21175bce5276ad44f3da0
#
_cell.length_a   1.000
_cell.length_b   1.000
_cell.length_c   1.000
_cell.angle_alpha   90.00
_cell.angle_beta   90.00
_cell.angle_gamma   90.00
#
_symmetry.space_group_name_H-M   'P 1'
#
loop_
_entity.id
_entity.type
_entity.pdbx_description
1 polymer ?
#
loop_
_entity_poly.entity_id
_entity_poly.type
_entity_poly.pdbx_seq_one_letter_code
_entity_poly.pdbx_strand_id
1 'polypeptide(L)'
;YFMIDGGGGNTILKQLEDAGISWKEISTIFVTHKHIDHLLGIIWMLRMYCQGMARGQFGGEVTIYGHDEVISLLKQMAEMLLTPKETKFIGDKVHLEEVKDGEDRTILGHRVTFFDILSTKAKQFGFCMEYAEGKKLTCCGDEPYNECEQKYAKNSTWLLHEAFCLFSQADKFKPYEKHHSTVKDACELAQKLEAECGQFKGRDGS
;
A
#
# COMPACT_ATOMS: atom_id res chain seq x y z
N TYR A 1 4.43 11.90 -5.87
CA TYR A 1 4.37 10.42 -5.87
C TYR A 1 3.21 9.92 -5.02
N PHE A 2 2.66 8.75 -5.41
CA PHE A 2 1.72 7.95 -4.63
C PHE A 2 2.46 6.72 -4.12
N MET A 3 2.58 6.58 -2.80
CA MET A 3 3.27 5.46 -2.16
C MET A 3 2.26 4.43 -1.67
N ILE A 4 2.57 3.15 -1.84
CA ILE A 4 1.76 2.03 -1.36
C ILE A 4 2.59 1.29 -0.33
N ASP A 5 2.07 1.21 0.90
CA ASP A 5 2.73 0.63 2.07
C ASP A 5 4.10 1.27 2.39
N GLY A 6 4.67 0.94 3.53
CA GLY A 6 5.91 1.53 4.02
C GLY A 6 7.02 0.53 4.34
N GLY A 7 6.78 -0.75 4.11
CA GLY A 7 7.73 -1.77 4.53
C GLY A 7 7.86 -1.91 6.05
N GLY A 8 8.83 -2.71 6.48
CA GLY A 8 8.99 -3.17 7.86
C GLY A 8 9.70 -2.19 8.81
N GLY A 9 9.89 -0.92 8.44
CA GLY A 9 10.51 0.04 9.34
C GLY A 9 11.25 1.19 8.66
N ASN A 10 12.32 1.71 9.28
CA ASN A 10 13.05 2.87 8.80
C ASN A 10 13.82 2.65 7.49
N THR A 11 13.95 1.43 7.03
CA THR A 11 14.55 1.09 5.73
C THR A 11 13.84 1.75 4.57
N ILE A 12 12.55 2.11 4.71
CA ILE A 12 11.82 2.89 3.70
C ILE A 12 12.56 4.18 3.32
N LEU A 13 13.17 4.85 4.29
CA LEU A 13 13.92 6.10 4.04
C LEU A 13 15.14 5.84 3.16
N LYS A 14 15.85 4.74 3.40
CA LYS A 14 16.98 4.32 2.57
C LYS A 14 16.53 3.89 1.18
N GLN A 15 15.45 3.14 1.08
CA GLN A 15 14.89 2.71 -0.21
C GLN A 15 14.45 3.90 -1.07
N LEU A 16 13.86 4.93 -0.47
CA LEU A 16 13.52 6.18 -1.18
C LEU A 16 14.77 6.91 -1.67
N GLU A 17 15.80 7.01 -0.81
CA GLU A 17 17.07 7.61 -1.17
C GLU A 17 17.73 6.86 -2.34
N ASP A 18 17.81 5.54 -2.29
CA ASP A 18 18.37 4.68 -3.33
C ASP A 18 17.59 4.77 -4.65
N ALA A 19 16.29 5.01 -4.58
CA ALA A 19 15.43 5.25 -5.73
C ALA A 19 15.54 6.70 -6.26
N GLY A 20 16.29 7.58 -5.60
CA GLY A 20 16.37 9.00 -5.96
C GLY A 20 15.10 9.78 -5.69
N ILE A 21 14.22 9.29 -4.81
CA ILE A 21 12.93 9.91 -4.47
C ILE A 21 13.05 10.59 -3.11
N SER A 22 12.80 11.90 -3.09
CA SER A 22 12.71 12.62 -1.83
C SER A 22 11.39 12.28 -1.11
N TRP A 23 11.44 11.96 0.18
CA TRP A 23 10.24 11.78 0.99
C TRP A 23 9.29 12.99 0.94
N LYS A 24 9.82 14.19 0.67
CA LYS A 24 9.05 15.44 0.52
C LYS A 24 8.18 15.47 -0.74
N GLU A 25 8.47 14.63 -1.72
CA GLU A 25 7.71 14.54 -2.97
C GLU A 25 6.55 13.54 -2.87
N ILE A 26 6.46 12.80 -1.74
CA ILE A 26 5.37 11.88 -1.47
C ILE A 26 4.32 12.62 -0.66
N SER A 27 3.24 13.02 -1.32
CA SER A 27 2.11 13.73 -0.69
C SER A 27 0.93 12.81 -0.38
N THR A 28 0.96 11.59 -0.91
CA THR A 28 -0.15 10.65 -0.79
C THR A 28 0.38 9.24 -0.55
N ILE A 29 -0.16 8.59 0.46
CA ILE A 29 0.20 7.22 0.85
C ILE A 29 -1.10 6.41 0.98
N PHE A 30 -1.08 5.16 0.54
CA PHE A 30 -2.11 4.19 0.85
C PHE A 30 -1.48 3.01 1.60
N VAL A 31 -2.14 2.59 2.68
CA VAL A 31 -1.72 1.44 3.49
C VAL A 31 -2.76 0.34 3.32
N THR A 32 -2.33 -0.77 2.73
CA THR A 32 -3.21 -1.89 2.40
C THR A 32 -3.75 -2.59 3.65
N HIS A 33 -2.89 -2.82 4.65
CA HIS A 33 -3.26 -3.50 5.88
C HIS A 33 -2.21 -3.28 7.00
N LYS A 34 -2.52 -3.82 8.19
CA LYS A 34 -1.78 -3.56 9.43
C LYS A 34 -0.56 -4.46 9.69
N HIS A 35 -0.19 -5.39 8.80
CA HIS A 35 0.98 -6.23 9.05
C HIS A 35 2.25 -5.39 9.13
N ILE A 36 3.20 -5.88 9.92
CA ILE A 36 4.39 -5.15 10.34
C ILE A 36 5.29 -4.74 9.16
N ASP A 37 5.37 -5.58 8.14
CA ASP A 37 6.15 -5.38 6.92
C ASP A 37 5.49 -4.44 5.90
N HIS A 38 4.28 -3.95 6.18
CA HIS A 38 3.57 -2.95 5.40
C HIS A 38 3.45 -1.61 6.14
N LEU A 39 3.21 -1.65 7.47
CA LEU A 39 2.81 -0.49 8.23
C LEU A 39 3.95 0.22 8.96
N LEU A 40 4.99 -0.49 9.44
CA LEU A 40 5.98 0.14 10.31
C LEU A 40 6.77 1.28 9.66
N GLY A 41 7.03 1.20 8.36
CA GLY A 41 7.66 2.29 7.63
C GLY A 41 6.78 3.54 7.56
N ILE A 42 5.45 3.39 7.62
CA ILE A 42 4.52 4.52 7.61
C ILE A 42 4.65 5.37 8.87
N ILE A 43 4.89 4.78 10.03
CA ILE A 43 5.16 5.54 11.27
C ILE A 43 6.46 6.35 11.14
N TRP A 44 7.48 5.82 10.48
CA TRP A 44 8.69 6.58 10.16
C TRP A 44 8.41 7.73 9.20
N MET A 45 7.64 7.52 8.15
CA MET A 45 7.23 8.57 7.22
C MET A 45 6.41 9.65 7.93
N LEU A 46 5.42 9.26 8.75
CA LEU A 46 4.61 10.17 9.55
C LEU A 46 5.49 11.04 10.47
N ARG A 47 6.44 10.42 11.17
CA ARG A 47 7.42 11.15 11.99
C ARG A 47 8.24 12.13 11.15
N MET A 48 8.72 11.73 9.97
CA MET A 48 9.50 12.61 9.08
C MET A 48 8.70 13.83 8.65
N TYR A 49 7.43 13.68 8.27
CA TYR A 49 6.58 14.81 7.92
C TYR A 49 6.39 15.75 9.10
N CYS A 50 5.98 15.23 10.25
CA CYS A 50 5.74 16.02 11.44
C CYS A 50 7.00 16.76 11.92
N GLN A 51 8.15 16.13 11.90
CA GLN A 51 9.43 16.78 12.24
C GLN A 51 9.86 17.81 11.20
N GLY A 52 9.67 17.50 9.91
CA GLY A 52 9.96 18.42 8.82
C GLY A 52 9.11 19.70 8.92
N MET A 53 7.82 19.55 9.24
CA MET A 53 6.93 20.69 9.51
C MET A 53 7.34 21.48 10.74
N ALA A 54 7.66 20.79 11.85
CA ALA A 54 8.10 21.44 13.08
C ALA A 54 9.40 22.25 12.93
N ARG A 55 10.27 21.84 12.00
CA ARG A 55 11.54 22.51 11.69
C ARG A 55 11.45 23.51 10.53
N GLY A 56 10.27 23.68 9.92
CA GLY A 56 10.08 24.51 8.72
C GLY A 56 10.78 23.96 7.45
N GLN A 57 11.10 22.67 7.43
CA GLN A 57 11.78 22.00 6.31
C GLN A 57 10.81 21.38 5.30
N PHE A 58 9.53 21.26 5.68
CA PHE A 58 8.44 20.75 4.85
C PHE A 58 7.19 21.59 5.11
N GLY A 59 6.62 22.19 4.05
CA GLY A 59 5.45 23.07 4.12
C GLY A 59 4.21 22.50 3.42
N GLY A 60 4.32 21.32 2.81
CA GLY A 60 3.23 20.67 2.10
C GLY A 60 2.21 20.00 3.04
N GLU A 61 1.20 19.40 2.42
CA GLU A 61 0.23 18.53 3.09
C GLU A 61 0.44 17.09 2.65
N VAL A 62 0.08 16.15 3.53
CA VAL A 62 0.20 14.71 3.27
C VAL A 62 -1.10 14.04 3.65
N THR A 63 -1.59 13.16 2.80
CA THR A 63 -2.75 12.32 3.11
C THR A 63 -2.34 10.85 3.11
N ILE A 64 -2.65 10.16 4.20
CA ILE A 64 -2.46 8.73 4.36
C ILE A 64 -3.84 8.07 4.39
N TYR A 65 -4.12 7.26 3.37
CA TYR A 65 -5.36 6.49 3.24
C TYR A 65 -5.17 5.07 3.78
N GLY A 66 -6.21 4.55 4.37
CA GLY A 66 -6.30 3.16 4.79
C GLY A 66 -7.71 2.82 5.27
N HIS A 67 -8.02 1.55 5.47
CA HIS A 67 -9.29 1.18 6.09
C HIS A 67 -9.28 1.52 7.60
N ASP A 68 -10.44 1.42 8.24
CA ASP A 68 -10.68 1.80 9.65
C ASP A 68 -9.63 1.28 10.65
N GLU A 69 -9.28 -0.03 10.58
CA GLU A 69 -8.28 -0.62 11.50
C GLU A 69 -6.89 -0.01 11.31
N VAL A 70 -6.46 0.22 10.06
CA VAL A 70 -5.17 0.85 9.76
C VAL A 70 -5.13 2.27 10.28
N ILE A 71 -6.13 3.07 9.97
CA ILE A 71 -6.19 4.48 10.39
C ILE A 71 -6.27 4.60 11.92
N SER A 72 -7.07 3.75 12.57
CA SER A 72 -7.15 3.69 14.04
C SER A 72 -5.79 3.35 14.65
N LEU A 73 -5.09 2.33 14.11
CA LEU A 73 -3.78 1.91 14.60
C LEU A 73 -2.73 3.01 14.40
N LEU A 74 -2.69 3.66 13.23
CA LEU A 74 -1.75 4.76 12.95
C LEU A 74 -1.95 5.93 13.93
N LYS A 75 -3.20 6.29 14.25
CA LYS A 75 -3.50 7.33 15.25
C LYS A 75 -2.97 6.94 16.62
N GLN A 76 -3.25 5.72 17.08
CA GLN A 76 -2.76 5.22 18.37
C GLN A 76 -1.23 5.19 18.43
N MET A 77 -0.57 4.66 17.40
CA MET A 77 0.89 4.63 17.34
C MET A 77 1.49 6.04 17.33
N ALA A 78 0.88 6.97 16.62
CA ALA A 78 1.34 8.37 16.61
C ALA A 78 1.24 9.00 18.00
N GLU A 79 0.13 8.82 18.70
CA GLU A 79 -0.07 9.31 20.07
C GLU A 79 0.93 8.71 21.07
N MET A 80 1.26 7.41 20.92
CA MET A 80 2.16 6.71 21.84
C MET A 80 3.64 6.96 21.55
N LEU A 81 4.03 7.20 20.30
CA LEU A 81 5.42 7.20 19.85
C LEU A 81 5.96 8.60 19.51
N LEU A 82 5.08 9.54 19.12
CA LEU A 82 5.49 10.88 18.72
C LEU A 82 5.27 11.88 19.85
N THR A 83 6.03 12.98 19.81
CA THR A 83 5.89 14.05 20.78
C THR A 83 4.69 14.96 20.46
N PRO A 84 4.14 15.70 21.45
CA PRO A 84 3.05 16.66 21.22
C PRO A 84 3.41 17.74 20.17
N LYS A 85 4.70 18.08 20.02
CA LYS A 85 5.18 19.01 19.01
C LYS A 85 5.08 18.45 17.59
N GLU A 86 5.09 17.13 17.46
CA GLU A 86 4.94 16.41 16.19
C GLU A 86 3.46 16.13 15.91
N THR A 87 2.74 15.57 16.88
CA THR A 87 1.34 15.15 16.68
C THR A 87 0.39 16.30 16.37
N LYS A 88 0.72 17.55 16.72
CA LYS A 88 -0.11 18.73 16.42
C LYS A 88 -0.41 18.94 14.93
N PHE A 89 0.39 18.36 14.04
CA PHE A 89 0.18 18.47 12.59
C PHE A 89 -0.81 17.42 12.06
N ILE A 90 -1.12 16.39 12.86
CA ILE A 90 -2.09 15.35 12.50
C ILE A 90 -3.50 15.93 12.63
N GLY A 91 -4.27 15.87 11.55
CA GLY A 91 -5.58 16.52 11.42
C GLY A 91 -5.54 17.96 10.89
N ASP A 92 -4.35 18.57 10.82
CA ASP A 92 -4.14 19.90 10.21
C ASP A 92 -3.50 19.78 8.83
N LYS A 93 -2.25 19.34 8.76
CA LYS A 93 -1.47 19.17 7.52
C LYS A 93 -1.16 17.72 7.17
N VAL A 94 -1.29 16.82 8.13
CA VAL A 94 -1.18 15.39 7.93
C VAL A 94 -2.54 14.77 8.17
N HIS A 95 -3.16 14.31 7.11
CA HIS A 95 -4.50 13.75 7.10
C HIS A 95 -4.45 12.24 7.15
N LEU A 96 -5.08 11.63 8.14
CA LEU A 96 -5.27 10.19 8.26
C LEU A 96 -6.71 9.86 7.88
N GLU A 97 -6.90 9.45 6.62
CA GLU A 97 -8.21 9.32 5.98
C GLU A 97 -8.65 7.87 5.86
N GLU A 98 -9.80 7.58 6.48
CA GLU A 98 -10.45 6.29 6.33
C GLU A 98 -11.11 6.16 4.96
N VAL A 99 -10.92 5.01 4.31
CA VAL A 99 -11.62 4.63 3.07
C VAL A 99 -12.45 3.37 3.29
N LYS A 100 -13.57 3.27 2.57
CA LYS A 100 -14.52 2.16 2.65
C LYS A 100 -14.51 1.34 1.37
N ASP A 101 -15.05 0.12 1.46
CA ASP A 101 -15.23 -0.74 0.29
C ASP A 101 -16.07 -0.06 -0.79
N GLY A 102 -15.55 -0.06 -2.01
CA GLY A 102 -16.16 0.59 -3.17
C GLY A 102 -16.05 2.12 -3.18
N GLU A 103 -15.32 2.72 -2.27
CA GLU A 103 -15.22 4.17 -2.17
C GLU A 103 -14.24 4.75 -3.17
N ASP A 104 -14.65 5.84 -3.84
CA ASP A 104 -13.83 6.59 -4.79
C ASP A 104 -13.16 7.80 -4.13
N ARG A 105 -11.92 8.06 -4.51
CA ARG A 105 -11.18 9.30 -4.21
C ARG A 105 -10.49 9.81 -5.47
N THR A 106 -10.21 11.11 -5.50
CA THR A 106 -9.32 11.68 -6.51
C THR A 106 -7.92 11.80 -5.92
N ILE A 107 -6.98 11.04 -6.45
CA ILE A 107 -5.58 11.01 -6.01
C ILE A 107 -4.68 11.38 -7.18
N LEU A 108 -3.86 12.42 -7.03
CA LEU A 108 -2.99 12.95 -8.08
C LEU A 108 -3.73 13.23 -9.41
N GLY A 109 -5.00 13.65 -9.32
CA GLY A 109 -5.83 13.93 -10.48
C GLY A 109 -6.50 12.70 -11.12
N HIS A 110 -6.31 11.52 -10.56
CA HIS A 110 -6.87 10.26 -11.05
C HIS A 110 -7.95 9.71 -10.11
N ARG A 111 -8.95 9.03 -10.69
CA ARG A 111 -9.95 8.31 -9.91
C ARG A 111 -9.33 7.05 -9.33
N VAL A 112 -9.44 6.87 -8.03
CA VAL A 112 -8.99 5.69 -7.29
C VAL A 112 -10.16 5.11 -6.52
N THR A 113 -10.50 3.86 -6.82
CA THR A 113 -11.53 3.09 -6.11
C THR A 113 -10.85 2.14 -5.15
N PHE A 114 -11.14 2.23 -3.86
CA PHE A 114 -10.65 1.30 -2.84
C PHE A 114 -11.63 0.14 -2.67
N PHE A 115 -11.13 -1.05 -2.38
CA PHE A 115 -11.99 -2.21 -2.20
C PHE A 115 -11.42 -3.20 -1.16
N ASP A 116 -12.32 -3.84 -0.42
CA ASP A 116 -11.98 -4.92 0.50
C ASP A 116 -11.69 -6.20 -0.30
N ILE A 117 -10.52 -6.81 -0.10
CA ILE A 117 -10.17 -8.07 -0.75
C ILE A 117 -10.76 -9.29 -0.03
N LEU A 118 -11.51 -9.08 1.07
CA LEU A 118 -12.09 -10.12 1.93
C LEU A 118 -11.03 -11.08 2.49
N SER A 119 -9.91 -10.53 2.92
CA SER A 119 -8.82 -11.28 3.52
C SER A 119 -9.26 -12.13 4.71
N THR A 120 -8.71 -13.33 4.82
CA THR A 120 -9.01 -14.28 5.90
C THR A 120 -8.11 -14.12 7.13
N LYS A 121 -7.03 -13.35 7.03
CA LYS A 121 -6.05 -13.15 8.12
C LYS A 121 -6.26 -11.83 8.84
N ALA A 122 -6.15 -10.73 8.12
CA ALA A 122 -6.32 -9.38 8.61
C ALA A 122 -7.06 -8.58 7.54
N LYS A 123 -7.96 -7.70 7.92
CA LYS A 123 -8.63 -6.82 6.98
C LYS A 123 -7.61 -6.14 6.08
N GLN A 124 -7.80 -6.28 4.77
CA GLN A 124 -6.94 -5.71 3.73
C GLN A 124 -7.77 -5.06 2.65
N PHE A 125 -7.26 -3.93 2.15
CA PHE A 125 -7.84 -3.26 1.00
C PHE A 125 -6.86 -3.24 -0.16
N GLY A 126 -7.41 -3.42 -1.35
CA GLY A 126 -6.78 -3.11 -2.62
C GLY A 126 -7.26 -1.77 -3.16
N PHE A 127 -6.77 -1.39 -4.34
CA PHE A 127 -7.27 -0.23 -5.06
C PHE A 127 -7.17 -0.42 -6.58
N CYS A 128 -8.03 0.29 -7.30
CA CYS A 128 -7.97 0.44 -8.75
C CYS A 128 -7.85 1.93 -9.09
N MET A 129 -6.77 2.33 -9.77
CA MET A 129 -6.53 3.70 -10.23
C MET A 129 -6.73 3.78 -11.75
N GLU A 130 -7.66 4.61 -12.19
CA GLU A 130 -7.87 4.94 -13.59
C GLU A 130 -7.01 6.17 -13.95
N TYR A 131 -5.86 5.96 -14.61
CA TYR A 131 -4.88 7.03 -14.83
C TYR A 131 -4.88 7.60 -16.26
N ALA A 132 -5.58 6.93 -17.19
CA ALA A 132 -5.85 7.41 -18.55
C ALA A 132 -7.09 6.69 -19.10
N GLU A 133 -7.60 7.14 -20.24
CA GLU A 133 -8.74 6.49 -20.91
C GLU A 133 -8.43 5.01 -21.20
N GLY A 134 -9.24 4.11 -20.64
CA GLY A 134 -9.08 2.68 -20.77
C GLY A 134 -7.84 2.09 -20.10
N LYS A 135 -7.06 2.89 -19.33
CA LYS A 135 -5.85 2.45 -18.66
C LYS A 135 -6.01 2.49 -17.15
N LYS A 136 -5.77 1.37 -16.51
CA LYS A 136 -5.87 1.27 -15.05
C LYS A 136 -4.74 0.47 -14.44
N LEU A 137 -4.39 0.84 -13.21
CA LEU A 137 -3.49 0.13 -12.33
C LEU A 137 -4.31 -0.44 -11.18
N THR A 138 -4.25 -1.74 -10.95
CA THR A 138 -4.96 -2.40 -9.84
C THR A 138 -3.97 -3.09 -8.93
N CYS A 139 -4.10 -2.85 -7.62
CA CYS A 139 -3.35 -3.52 -6.55
C CYS A 139 -4.30 -4.44 -5.79
N CYS A 140 -3.99 -5.74 -5.77
CA CYS A 140 -4.82 -6.80 -5.20
C CYS A 140 -4.41 -7.20 -3.76
N GLY A 141 -3.60 -6.39 -3.07
CA GLY A 141 -3.18 -6.67 -1.68
C GLY A 141 -2.08 -7.73 -1.57
N ASP A 142 -2.01 -8.40 -0.41
CA ASP A 142 -0.94 -9.32 -0.01
C ASP A 142 -1.48 -10.71 0.37
N GLU A 143 -2.51 -11.18 -0.33
CA GLU A 143 -3.08 -12.53 -0.25
C GLU A 143 -3.40 -13.09 -1.64
N PRO A 144 -3.64 -14.41 -1.77
CA PRO A 144 -4.14 -14.98 -3.00
C PRO A 144 -5.42 -14.30 -3.47
N TYR A 145 -5.52 -14.11 -4.78
CA TYR A 145 -6.65 -13.45 -5.43
C TYR A 145 -8.02 -14.01 -4.99
N ASN A 146 -8.95 -13.11 -4.72
CA ASN A 146 -10.34 -13.40 -4.44
C ASN A 146 -11.23 -12.92 -5.61
N GLU A 147 -12.26 -13.70 -5.98
CA GLU A 147 -13.17 -13.36 -7.08
C GLU A 147 -13.92 -12.03 -6.87
N CYS A 148 -14.04 -11.51 -5.64
CA CYS A 148 -14.61 -10.18 -5.39
C CYS A 148 -13.79 -9.05 -6.04
N GLU A 149 -12.51 -9.28 -6.31
CA GLU A 149 -11.59 -8.33 -6.93
C GLU A 149 -11.73 -8.27 -8.46
N GLN A 150 -12.43 -9.26 -9.09
CA GLN A 150 -12.49 -9.40 -10.55
C GLN A 150 -12.95 -8.13 -11.27
N LYS A 151 -13.97 -7.46 -10.74
CA LYS A 151 -14.51 -6.22 -11.34
C LYS A 151 -13.49 -5.08 -11.41
N TYR A 152 -12.49 -5.10 -10.52
CA TYR A 152 -11.41 -4.12 -10.48
C TYR A 152 -10.19 -4.58 -11.27
N ALA A 153 -9.80 -5.85 -11.12
CA ALA A 153 -8.56 -6.39 -11.63
C ALA A 153 -8.61 -6.80 -13.11
N LYS A 154 -9.78 -7.20 -13.63
CA LYS A 154 -9.92 -7.61 -15.04
C LYS A 154 -9.57 -6.46 -15.99
N ASN A 155 -8.81 -6.74 -17.06
CA ASN A 155 -8.33 -5.79 -18.06
C ASN A 155 -7.47 -4.66 -17.46
N SER A 156 -6.71 -4.92 -16.40
CA SER A 156 -5.76 -3.94 -15.86
C SER A 156 -4.59 -3.78 -16.83
N THR A 157 -4.18 -2.53 -17.06
CA THR A 157 -2.91 -2.27 -17.76
C THR A 157 -1.74 -2.68 -16.88
N TRP A 158 -1.83 -2.38 -15.58
CA TRP A 158 -0.88 -2.83 -14.57
C TRP A 158 -1.61 -3.56 -13.45
N LEU A 159 -1.21 -4.81 -13.20
CA LEU A 159 -1.71 -5.61 -12.09
C LEU A 159 -0.59 -5.82 -11.07
N LEU A 160 -0.77 -5.27 -9.87
CA LEU A 160 0.11 -5.50 -8.72
C LEU A 160 -0.52 -6.61 -7.87
N HIS A 161 0.19 -7.72 -7.72
CA HIS A 161 -0.26 -8.88 -6.95
C HIS A 161 0.90 -9.43 -6.13
N GLU A 162 0.61 -10.16 -5.06
CA GLU A 162 1.63 -10.85 -4.30
C GLU A 162 2.15 -12.10 -5.05
N ALA A 163 3.39 -12.47 -4.78
CA ALA A 163 3.99 -13.74 -5.19
C ALA A 163 5.11 -14.11 -4.22
N PHE A 164 4.82 -14.92 -3.24
CA PHE A 164 5.67 -15.20 -2.09
C PHE A 164 7.00 -15.88 -2.46
N CYS A 165 6.99 -16.76 -3.46
CA CYS A 165 8.17 -17.48 -3.92
C CYS A 165 8.00 -18.03 -5.34
N LEU A 166 9.08 -18.50 -5.94
CA LEU A 166 9.01 -19.28 -7.18
C LEU A 166 8.26 -20.60 -6.96
N PHE A 167 7.51 -21.07 -7.95
CA PHE A 167 6.80 -22.35 -7.88
C PHE A 167 7.74 -23.52 -7.55
N SER A 168 8.95 -23.52 -8.11
CA SER A 168 9.99 -24.54 -7.80
C SER A 168 10.45 -24.54 -6.35
N GLN A 169 10.13 -23.51 -5.59
CA GLN A 169 10.48 -23.35 -4.17
C GLN A 169 9.29 -23.59 -3.23
N ALA A 170 8.12 -23.93 -3.78
CA ALA A 170 6.89 -24.07 -3.00
C ALA A 170 7.01 -25.09 -1.86
N ASP A 171 7.69 -26.22 -2.10
CA ASP A 171 7.91 -27.24 -1.07
C ASP A 171 8.76 -26.73 0.11
N LYS A 172 9.69 -25.81 -0.16
CA LYS A 172 10.56 -25.22 0.86
C LYS A 172 9.85 -24.15 1.67
N PHE A 173 9.14 -23.24 1.01
CA PHE A 173 8.56 -22.04 1.64
C PHE A 173 7.11 -22.21 2.04
N LYS A 174 6.43 -23.24 1.55
CA LYS A 174 5.03 -23.57 1.87
C LYS A 174 4.08 -22.35 1.71
N PRO A 175 4.05 -21.70 0.52
CA PRO A 175 3.24 -20.51 0.31
C PRO A 175 1.76 -20.76 0.59
N TYR A 176 1.20 -21.85 0.10
CA TYR A 176 -0.22 -22.16 0.23
C TYR A 176 -0.67 -22.37 1.70
N GLU A 177 0.18 -22.99 2.52
CA GLU A 177 -0.07 -23.13 3.96
C GLU A 177 -0.06 -21.80 4.69
N LYS A 178 0.61 -20.79 4.11
CA LYS A 178 0.72 -19.42 4.63
C LYS A 178 -0.27 -18.47 3.99
N HIS A 179 -1.20 -18.96 3.18
CA HIS A 179 -2.11 -18.13 2.39
C HIS A 179 -1.38 -17.13 1.49
N HIS A 180 -0.48 -17.64 0.67
CA HIS A 180 0.20 -16.87 -0.37
C HIS A 180 0.26 -17.65 -1.68
N SER A 181 0.48 -16.94 -2.79
CA SER A 181 0.64 -17.48 -4.12
C SER A 181 2.12 -17.67 -4.48
N THR A 182 2.38 -18.44 -5.53
CA THR A 182 3.68 -18.46 -6.20
C THR A 182 3.70 -17.50 -7.39
N VAL A 183 4.88 -17.21 -7.91
CA VAL A 183 5.03 -16.43 -9.17
C VAL A 183 4.24 -17.06 -10.31
N LYS A 184 4.18 -18.41 -10.36
CA LYS A 184 3.40 -19.12 -11.40
C LYS A 184 1.91 -18.79 -11.26
N ASP A 185 1.35 -18.91 -10.05
CA ASP A 185 -0.07 -18.62 -9.79
C ASP A 185 -0.41 -17.18 -10.17
N ALA A 186 0.46 -16.23 -9.81
CA ALA A 186 0.27 -14.82 -10.14
C ALA A 186 0.34 -14.54 -11.65
N CYS A 187 1.23 -15.24 -12.39
CA CYS A 187 1.28 -15.14 -13.86
C CYS A 187 0.03 -15.74 -14.53
N GLU A 188 -0.45 -16.89 -14.05
CA GLU A 188 -1.67 -17.52 -14.56
C GLU A 188 -2.90 -16.65 -14.27
N LEU A 189 -2.94 -16.02 -13.09
CA LEU A 189 -3.96 -15.04 -12.74
C LEU A 189 -3.95 -13.83 -13.68
N ALA A 190 -2.80 -13.25 -13.94
CA ALA A 190 -2.67 -12.11 -14.86
C ALA A 190 -3.19 -12.44 -16.25
N GLN A 191 -2.92 -13.65 -16.76
CA GLN A 191 -3.50 -14.15 -18.01
C GLN A 191 -5.02 -14.30 -17.94
N LYS A 192 -5.53 -14.93 -16.89
CA LYS A 192 -6.99 -15.10 -16.64
C LYS A 192 -7.72 -13.76 -16.61
N LEU A 193 -7.09 -12.74 -16.01
CA LEU A 193 -7.64 -11.40 -15.87
C LEU A 193 -7.40 -10.50 -17.09
N GLU A 194 -6.75 -11.01 -18.13
CA GLU A 194 -6.42 -10.24 -19.33
C GLU A 194 -5.61 -8.96 -19.01
N ALA A 195 -4.70 -9.03 -18.02
CA ALA A 195 -3.84 -7.92 -17.66
C ALA A 195 -2.72 -7.73 -18.69
N GLU A 196 -2.45 -6.47 -19.09
CA GLU A 196 -1.40 -6.17 -20.09
C GLU A 196 0.01 -6.38 -19.49
N CYS A 197 0.21 -6.03 -18.23
CA CYS A 197 1.46 -6.18 -17.50
C CYS A 197 1.20 -6.56 -16.04
N GLY A 198 1.88 -7.61 -15.55
CA GLY A 198 1.84 -8.03 -14.15
C GLY A 198 3.12 -7.61 -13.42
N GLN A 199 2.99 -7.01 -12.24
CA GLN A 199 4.08 -6.84 -11.29
C GLN A 199 3.77 -7.59 -10.00
N PHE A 200 4.74 -8.36 -9.52
CA PHE A 200 4.55 -9.24 -8.38
C PHE A 200 5.51 -8.85 -7.26
N LYS A 201 4.97 -8.69 -6.05
CA LYS A 201 5.76 -8.47 -4.85
C LYS A 201 6.24 -9.83 -4.33
N GLY A 202 7.54 -10.07 -4.37
CA GLY A 202 8.17 -11.22 -3.77
C GLY A 202 8.61 -10.98 -2.32
N ARG A 203 9.06 -12.04 -1.66
CA ARG A 203 9.66 -11.97 -0.34
C ARG A 203 11.00 -11.22 -0.40
N ASP A 204 11.25 -10.32 0.54
CA ASP A 204 12.51 -9.58 0.62
C ASP A 204 13.72 -10.51 0.63
N GLY A 205 14.70 -10.22 -0.22
CA GLY A 205 16.01 -10.86 -0.22
C GLY A 205 16.15 -12.13 -1.05
N SER A 206 15.27 -12.39 -1.99
CA SER A 206 15.47 -13.48 -2.97
C SER A 206 15.45 -12.96 -4.39
#